data_fbd96eca01ea79feffae67b19119a50d
#
_entry.id   fbd96eca01ea79feffae67b19119a50d
#
_cell.length_a   1.000
_cell.length_b   1.000
_cell.length_c   1.000
_cell.angle_alpha   90.00
_cell.angle_beta   90.00
_cell.angle_gamma   90.00
#
_symmetry.space_group_name_H-M   'P 1'
#
loop_
_entity.id
_entity.type
_entity.pdbx_description
1 polymer ?
#
loop_
_entity_poly.entity_id
_entity_poly.type
_entity_poly.pdbx_seq_one_letter_code
_entity_poly.pdbx_strand_id
1 'polypeptide(L)'
;VYTTDPRVVPKAQRLEKITFEEMLEMASLGSKVLQIRSVEFAGKYNVPLRVLHSFQEGPGTLITLDEEESMEQPIISGIAFNRDEAKLTIRGVPDIPGIAFKILGPISAANIEVDMIVQNVSHDNTTDFTFTVHRNDYNNALGVLQKTADELGAREVVGDTNIAKVSIVGVGMRSHAGVASRMFEALAKEAINIQ
;
A
#
# COMPACT_ATOMS: atom_id res chain seq x y z
N VAL A 1 -7.59 -12.20 -12.71
CA VAL A 1 -7.17 -10.92 -12.11
C VAL A 1 -7.88 -9.78 -12.84
N TYR A 2 -8.25 -8.74 -12.13
CA TYR A 2 -8.93 -7.57 -12.66
C TYR A 2 -8.14 -6.30 -12.32
N THR A 3 -8.40 -5.24 -13.06
CA THR A 3 -7.79 -3.92 -12.81
C THR A 3 -8.06 -3.36 -11.42
N THR A 4 -9.13 -3.79 -10.77
CA THR A 4 -9.45 -3.60 -9.34
C THR A 4 -10.50 -4.63 -8.93
N ASP A 5 -10.98 -4.63 -7.68
CA ASP A 5 -12.01 -5.57 -7.22
C ASP A 5 -13.37 -5.33 -7.92
N PRO A 6 -13.83 -6.25 -8.78
CA PRO A 6 -15.08 -6.09 -9.54
C PRO A 6 -16.33 -6.08 -8.64
N ARG A 7 -16.22 -6.56 -7.39
CA ARG A 7 -17.33 -6.52 -6.42
C ARG A 7 -17.56 -5.11 -5.89
N VAL A 8 -16.52 -4.28 -5.91
CA VAL A 8 -16.56 -2.87 -5.48
C VAL A 8 -16.73 -1.95 -6.69
N VAL A 9 -16.03 -2.26 -7.78
CA VAL A 9 -16.07 -1.47 -9.02
C VAL A 9 -16.55 -2.35 -10.16
N PRO A 10 -17.86 -2.36 -10.49
CA PRO A 10 -18.44 -3.22 -11.54
C PRO A 10 -17.84 -3.00 -12.95
N LYS A 11 -17.21 -1.84 -13.18
CA LYS A 11 -16.51 -1.50 -14.44
C LYS A 11 -15.08 -2.05 -14.51
N ALA A 12 -14.60 -2.74 -13.46
CA ALA A 12 -13.28 -3.35 -13.48
C ALA A 12 -13.12 -4.33 -14.64
N GLN A 13 -12.03 -4.23 -15.37
CA GLN A 13 -11.75 -5.05 -16.53
C GLN A 13 -10.83 -6.21 -16.14
N ARG A 14 -11.08 -7.39 -16.73
CA ARG A 14 -10.18 -8.53 -16.57
C ARG A 14 -8.89 -8.28 -17.32
N LEU A 15 -7.76 -8.54 -16.68
CA LEU A 15 -6.44 -8.53 -17.30
C LEU A 15 -6.23 -9.86 -18.03
N GLU A 16 -5.80 -9.81 -19.28
CA GLU A 16 -5.44 -11.02 -20.03
C GLU A 16 -4.07 -11.55 -19.59
N LYS A 17 -3.14 -10.62 -19.37
CA LYS A 17 -1.76 -10.88 -18.96
C LYS A 17 -1.34 -9.83 -17.93
N ILE A 18 -0.46 -10.20 -17.02
CA ILE A 18 0.17 -9.30 -16.03
C ILE A 18 1.56 -9.84 -15.72
N THR A 19 2.51 -8.96 -15.45
CA THR A 19 3.86 -9.37 -15.05
C THR A 19 3.89 -9.87 -13.61
N PHE A 20 4.91 -10.66 -13.25
CA PHE A 20 5.12 -11.05 -11.85
C PHE A 20 5.36 -9.86 -10.93
N GLU A 21 6.08 -8.84 -11.41
CA GLU A 21 6.35 -7.61 -10.65
C GLU A 21 5.04 -6.91 -10.28
N GLU A 22 4.19 -6.64 -11.28
CA GLU A 22 2.89 -5.99 -11.05
C GLU A 22 1.93 -6.82 -10.20
N MET A 23 1.89 -8.15 -10.43
CA MET A 23 1.04 -9.03 -9.63
C MET A 23 1.49 -9.10 -8.18
N LEU A 24 2.80 -9.15 -7.93
CA LEU A 24 3.38 -9.13 -6.59
C LEU A 24 3.04 -7.81 -5.87
N GLU A 25 3.17 -6.70 -6.57
CA GLU A 25 2.82 -5.38 -6.03
C GLU A 25 1.32 -5.29 -5.74
N MET A 26 0.45 -5.70 -6.66
CA MET A 26 -0.99 -5.74 -6.40
C MET A 26 -1.34 -6.62 -5.20
N ALA A 27 -0.71 -7.78 -5.06
CA ALA A 27 -0.96 -8.70 -3.94
C ALA A 27 -0.50 -8.10 -2.60
N SER A 28 0.64 -7.41 -2.56
CA SER A 28 1.17 -6.75 -1.36
C SER A 28 0.32 -5.55 -0.93
N LEU A 29 -0.30 -4.86 -1.89
CA LEU A 29 -1.11 -3.66 -1.65
C LEU A 29 -2.59 -3.93 -1.36
N GLY A 30 -2.99 -5.21 -1.26
CA GLY A 30 -4.34 -5.58 -0.83
C GLY A 30 -5.22 -6.31 -1.84
N SER A 31 -4.71 -6.62 -3.03
CA SER A 31 -5.43 -7.48 -3.97
C SER A 31 -5.40 -8.94 -3.48
N LYS A 32 -6.55 -9.43 -3.00
CA LYS A 32 -6.67 -10.76 -2.35
C LYS A 32 -6.84 -11.93 -3.33
N VAL A 33 -6.35 -11.81 -4.57
CA VAL A 33 -6.49 -12.87 -5.59
C VAL A 33 -5.47 -13.97 -5.41
N LEU A 34 -4.21 -13.60 -5.15
CA LEU A 34 -3.11 -14.52 -4.92
C LEU A 34 -2.37 -14.17 -3.63
N GLN A 35 -1.83 -15.19 -2.99
CA GLN A 35 -0.90 -15.02 -1.88
C GLN A 35 0.43 -14.45 -2.39
N ILE A 36 0.97 -13.45 -1.70
CA ILE A 36 2.24 -12.78 -2.03
C ILE A 36 3.35 -13.81 -2.25
N ARG A 37 3.53 -14.73 -1.30
CA ARG A 37 4.56 -15.78 -1.37
C ARG A 37 4.42 -16.68 -2.59
N SER A 38 3.20 -17.00 -3.02
CA SER A 38 2.98 -17.84 -4.21
C SER A 38 3.44 -17.14 -5.48
N VAL A 39 3.19 -15.84 -5.59
CA VAL A 39 3.64 -15.02 -6.73
C VAL A 39 5.17 -14.89 -6.72
N GLU A 40 5.75 -14.62 -5.55
CA GLU A 40 7.19 -14.50 -5.35
C GLU A 40 7.93 -15.78 -5.74
N PHE A 41 7.47 -16.95 -5.25
CA PHE A 41 8.09 -18.22 -5.59
C PHE A 41 7.96 -18.55 -7.06
N ALA A 42 6.79 -18.35 -7.66
CA ALA A 42 6.59 -18.61 -9.08
C ALA A 42 7.49 -17.71 -9.94
N GLY A 43 7.60 -16.43 -9.62
CA GLY A 43 8.49 -15.50 -10.29
C GLY A 43 9.96 -15.88 -10.14
N LYS A 44 10.39 -16.26 -8.92
CA LYS A 44 11.78 -16.69 -8.66
C LYS A 44 12.20 -17.91 -9.48
N TYR A 45 11.29 -18.84 -9.71
CA TYR A 45 11.57 -20.07 -10.47
C TYR A 45 11.08 -20.01 -11.91
N ASN A 46 10.64 -18.86 -12.39
CA ASN A 46 10.15 -18.63 -13.75
C ASN A 46 9.01 -19.59 -14.14
N VAL A 47 8.10 -19.86 -13.22
CA VAL A 47 6.94 -20.72 -13.46
C VAL A 47 5.72 -19.85 -13.79
N PRO A 48 5.27 -19.79 -15.05
CA PRO A 48 4.07 -19.04 -15.40
C PRO A 48 2.85 -19.52 -14.63
N LEU A 49 2.03 -18.59 -14.12
CA LEU A 49 0.80 -18.91 -13.43
C LEU A 49 -0.39 -18.51 -14.28
N ARG A 50 -1.45 -19.31 -14.24
CA ARG A 50 -2.72 -18.94 -14.84
C ARG A 50 -3.84 -18.95 -13.79
N VAL A 51 -4.45 -17.79 -13.60
CA VAL A 51 -5.57 -17.62 -12.67
C VAL A 51 -6.86 -17.80 -13.44
N LEU A 52 -7.64 -18.80 -13.05
CA LEU A 52 -8.92 -19.17 -13.68
C LEU A 52 -10.06 -18.98 -12.68
N HIS A 53 -11.29 -18.90 -13.19
CA HIS A 53 -12.51 -18.97 -12.37
C HIS A 53 -12.80 -20.42 -12.01
N SER A 54 -13.18 -20.71 -10.75
CA SER A 54 -13.36 -22.07 -10.27
C SER A 54 -14.57 -22.80 -10.88
N PHE A 55 -15.57 -22.06 -11.35
CA PHE A 55 -16.86 -22.60 -11.81
C PHE A 55 -17.26 -22.20 -13.22
N GLN A 56 -16.44 -21.39 -13.90
CA GLN A 56 -16.73 -20.92 -15.26
C GLN A 56 -15.51 -21.12 -16.13
N GLU A 57 -15.72 -21.66 -17.31
CA GLU A 57 -14.67 -21.75 -18.32
C GLU A 57 -14.29 -20.36 -18.85
N GLY A 58 -13.04 -20.21 -19.22
CA GLY A 58 -12.54 -18.94 -19.76
C GLY A 58 -11.01 -18.89 -19.77
N PRO A 59 -10.42 -17.91 -20.46
CA PRO A 59 -8.97 -17.82 -20.64
C PRO A 59 -8.23 -17.43 -19.35
N GLY A 60 -8.92 -16.85 -18.37
CA GLY A 60 -8.32 -16.40 -17.12
C GLY A 60 -7.33 -15.25 -17.30
N THR A 61 -6.35 -15.16 -16.41
CA THR A 61 -5.24 -14.20 -16.47
C THR A 61 -3.92 -14.97 -16.43
N LEU A 62 -3.02 -14.70 -17.36
CA LEU A 62 -1.66 -15.24 -17.38
C LEU A 62 -0.74 -14.30 -16.59
N ILE A 63 0.05 -14.87 -15.67
CA ILE A 63 1.11 -14.17 -14.93
C ILE A 63 2.44 -14.71 -15.40
N THR A 64 3.31 -13.85 -15.91
CA THR A 64 4.54 -14.26 -16.60
C THR A 64 5.63 -13.20 -16.46
N LEU A 65 6.86 -13.56 -16.81
CA LEU A 65 7.97 -12.63 -16.94
C LEU A 65 7.98 -11.90 -18.28
N ASP A 66 7.33 -12.47 -19.31
CA ASP A 66 7.38 -11.90 -20.66
C ASP A 66 6.70 -10.54 -20.69
N GLU A 67 7.50 -9.52 -20.66
CA GLU A 67 7.19 -8.25 -21.27
C GLU A 67 7.29 -8.46 -22.78
N GLU A 68 6.26 -9.05 -23.41
CA GLU A 68 6.18 -8.89 -24.86
C GLU A 68 6.19 -7.39 -25.12
N GLU A 69 7.09 -6.95 -25.98
CA GLU A 69 7.15 -5.61 -26.56
C GLU A 69 5.85 -5.30 -27.33
N SER A 70 4.73 -5.28 -26.64
CA SER A 70 3.53 -4.66 -27.18
C SER A 70 3.76 -3.15 -27.06
N MET A 71 3.80 -2.49 -28.21
CA MET A 71 4.09 -1.05 -28.34
C MET A 71 3.17 -0.14 -27.50
N GLU A 72 2.20 -0.69 -26.77
CA GLU A 72 1.24 0.03 -25.92
C GLU A 72 0.94 -0.77 -24.66
N GLN A 73 1.87 -0.83 -23.72
CA GLN A 73 1.53 -1.31 -22.38
C GLN A 73 0.71 -0.24 -21.64
N PRO A 74 -0.35 -0.62 -20.92
CA PRO A 74 -1.11 0.34 -20.12
C PRO A 74 -0.18 0.93 -19.05
N ILE A 75 -0.19 2.26 -18.93
CA ILE A 75 0.59 2.98 -17.92
C ILE A 75 0.21 2.52 -16.50
N ILE A 76 -1.05 2.15 -16.31
CA ILE A 76 -1.63 1.68 -15.05
C ILE A 76 -2.23 0.29 -15.32
N SER A 77 -1.74 -0.71 -14.64
CA SER A 77 -2.22 -2.11 -14.74
C SER A 77 -3.34 -2.38 -13.77
N GLY A 78 -3.35 -1.70 -12.62
CA GLY A 78 -4.39 -1.89 -11.63
C GLY A 78 -4.41 -0.86 -10.50
N ILE A 79 -5.48 -0.96 -9.71
CA ILE A 79 -5.67 -0.20 -8.48
C ILE A 79 -5.98 -1.19 -7.37
N ALA A 80 -5.09 -1.27 -6.40
CA ALA A 80 -5.30 -2.02 -5.17
C ALA A 80 -5.77 -1.09 -4.04
N PHE A 81 -6.55 -1.61 -3.11
CA PHE A 81 -6.95 -0.86 -1.93
C PHE A 81 -7.02 -1.75 -0.70
N ASN A 82 -6.72 -1.17 0.45
CA ASN A 82 -6.90 -1.79 1.75
C ASN A 82 -7.76 -0.88 2.65
N ARG A 83 -8.83 -1.44 3.23
CA ARG A 83 -9.74 -0.74 4.15
C ARG A 83 -9.45 -1.05 5.61
N ASP A 84 -8.61 -2.04 5.87
CA ASP A 84 -8.30 -2.52 7.22
C ASP A 84 -7.05 -1.82 7.79
N GLU A 85 -6.90 -0.54 7.49
CA GLU A 85 -5.79 0.31 7.90
C GLU A 85 -6.23 1.30 8.99
N ALA A 86 -5.28 1.64 9.86
CA ALA A 86 -5.37 2.74 10.79
C ALA A 86 -4.07 3.54 10.77
N LYS A 87 -4.17 4.85 10.90
CA LYS A 87 -3.03 5.78 10.90
C LYS A 87 -2.73 6.23 12.32
N LEU A 88 -1.46 6.27 12.66
CA LEU A 88 -0.93 6.84 13.90
C LEU A 88 0.14 7.87 13.57
N THR A 89 0.10 9.00 14.24
CA THR A 89 1.07 10.07 14.10
C THR A 89 1.56 10.50 15.46
N ILE A 90 2.87 10.49 15.69
CA ILE A 90 3.52 11.14 16.80
C ILE A 90 4.10 12.47 16.30
N ARG A 91 3.75 13.57 16.96
CA ARG A 91 4.10 14.93 16.53
C ARG A 91 5.10 15.59 17.44
N GLY A 92 5.98 16.38 16.85
CA GLY A 92 6.92 17.23 17.59
C GLY A 92 7.94 16.45 18.37
N VAL A 93 8.43 15.31 17.84
CA VAL A 93 9.57 14.60 18.41
C VAL A 93 10.87 15.25 17.94
N PRO A 94 11.97 15.20 18.74
CA PRO A 94 13.26 15.75 18.32
C PRO A 94 13.76 15.15 17.00
N ASP A 95 14.17 16.01 16.05
CA ASP A 95 14.75 15.55 14.77
C ASP A 95 16.22 15.18 14.96
N ILE A 96 16.47 13.99 15.46
CA ILE A 96 17.80 13.46 15.76
C ILE A 96 18.00 12.06 15.15
N PRO A 97 19.22 11.67 14.80
CA PRO A 97 19.51 10.32 14.35
C PRO A 97 19.01 9.25 15.31
N GLY A 98 18.33 8.24 14.79
CA GLY A 98 17.77 7.13 15.56
C GLY A 98 16.37 7.35 16.13
N ILE A 99 15.73 8.50 15.89
CA ILE A 99 14.38 8.76 16.40
C ILE A 99 13.36 7.75 15.87
N ALA A 100 13.42 7.41 14.57
CA ALA A 100 12.55 6.40 13.97
C ALA A 100 12.70 5.03 14.66
N PHE A 101 13.93 4.62 15.01
CA PHE A 101 14.16 3.38 15.76
C PHE A 101 13.55 3.43 17.16
N LYS A 102 13.67 4.57 17.86
CA LYS A 102 13.07 4.76 19.19
C LYS A 102 11.54 4.67 19.14
N ILE A 103 10.90 5.13 18.05
CA ILE A 103 9.46 5.08 17.85
C ILE A 103 9.01 3.68 17.46
N LEU A 104 9.65 3.07 16.46
CA LEU A 104 9.23 1.79 15.90
C LEU A 104 9.69 0.56 16.70
N GLY A 105 10.79 0.68 17.47
CA GLY A 105 11.30 -0.42 18.27
C GLY A 105 10.27 -1.00 19.23
N PRO A 106 9.61 -0.19 20.09
CA PRO A 106 8.53 -0.66 20.96
C PRO A 106 7.33 -1.25 20.21
N ILE A 107 6.97 -0.69 19.04
CA ILE A 107 5.88 -1.21 18.18
C ILE A 107 6.25 -2.61 17.66
N SER A 108 7.47 -2.77 17.15
CA SER A 108 7.98 -4.07 16.71
C SER A 108 8.07 -5.09 17.86
N ALA A 109 8.52 -4.66 19.05
CA ALA A 109 8.57 -5.51 20.24
C ALA A 109 7.17 -5.99 20.71
N ALA A 110 6.13 -5.22 20.41
CA ALA A 110 4.73 -5.59 20.63
C ALA A 110 4.16 -6.50 19.51
N ASN A 111 5.00 -6.93 18.56
CA ASN A 111 4.63 -7.75 17.39
C ASN A 111 3.53 -7.11 16.53
N ILE A 112 3.60 -5.79 16.37
CA ILE A 112 2.68 -5.01 15.52
C ILE A 112 3.38 -4.75 14.19
N GLU A 113 2.73 -5.14 13.10
CA GLU A 113 3.20 -4.89 11.74
C GLU A 113 2.90 -3.43 11.33
N VAL A 114 3.91 -2.77 10.75
CA VAL A 114 3.83 -1.40 10.24
C VAL A 114 3.96 -1.46 8.71
N ASP A 115 3.08 -0.76 8.00
CA ASP A 115 3.08 -0.77 6.54
C ASP A 115 3.67 0.52 5.95
N MET A 116 2.94 1.65 5.96
CA MET A 116 3.46 2.92 5.47
C MET A 116 4.17 3.69 6.58
N ILE A 117 5.28 4.34 6.25
CA ILE A 117 6.01 5.20 7.15
C ILE A 117 6.29 6.52 6.43
N VAL A 118 5.92 7.63 7.06
CA VAL A 118 6.17 8.99 6.57
C VAL A 118 6.78 9.83 7.69
N GLN A 119 7.91 10.45 7.43
CA GLN A 119 8.54 11.38 8.35
C GLN A 119 8.60 12.76 7.70
N ASN A 120 8.11 13.78 8.40
CA ASN A 120 8.13 15.17 7.95
C ASN A 120 8.92 16.03 8.94
N VAL A 121 9.98 16.68 8.45
CA VAL A 121 10.79 17.59 9.23
C VAL A 121 10.08 18.94 9.36
N SER A 122 9.99 19.45 10.59
CA SER A 122 9.44 20.78 10.91
C SER A 122 10.55 21.82 11.03
N HIS A 123 10.17 23.10 11.02
CA HIS A 123 11.15 24.22 11.10
C HIS A 123 11.77 24.42 12.48
N ASP A 124 11.23 23.80 13.52
CA ASP A 124 11.62 23.96 14.92
C ASP A 124 12.55 22.85 15.43
N ASN A 125 13.30 22.19 14.54
CA ASN A 125 14.14 21.01 14.83
C ASN A 125 13.33 19.83 15.42
N THR A 126 12.03 19.77 15.12
CA THR A 126 11.22 18.62 15.43
C THR A 126 10.79 17.91 14.16
N THR A 127 10.30 16.70 14.29
CA THR A 127 9.74 15.94 13.20
C THR A 127 8.39 15.32 13.61
N ASP A 128 7.49 15.21 12.65
CA ASP A 128 6.28 14.42 12.80
C ASP A 128 6.51 13.06 12.12
N PHE A 129 6.16 12.00 12.81
CA PHE A 129 6.36 10.64 12.34
C PHE A 129 5.00 9.94 12.28
N THR A 130 4.61 9.56 11.07
CA THR A 130 3.32 8.91 10.77
C THR A 130 3.57 7.50 10.27
N PHE A 131 2.78 6.55 10.71
CA PHE A 131 2.77 5.20 10.17
C PHE A 131 1.38 4.59 10.18
N THR A 132 1.18 3.54 9.38
CA THR A 132 -0.06 2.77 9.37
C THR A 132 0.15 1.39 9.98
N VAL A 133 -0.92 0.89 10.60
CA VAL A 133 -1.00 -0.46 11.17
C VAL A 133 -2.32 -1.10 10.73
N HIS A 134 -2.43 -2.41 10.87
CA HIS A 134 -3.73 -3.06 10.70
C HIS A 134 -4.73 -2.52 11.74
N ARG A 135 -5.98 -2.28 11.32
CA ARG A 135 -7.01 -1.66 12.17
C ARG A 135 -7.21 -2.38 13.51
N ASN A 136 -7.08 -3.72 13.52
CA ASN A 136 -7.21 -4.51 14.76
C ASN A 136 -6.11 -4.21 15.78
N ASP A 137 -4.93 -3.76 15.33
CA ASP A 137 -3.79 -3.48 16.19
C ASP A 137 -3.77 -2.03 16.68
N TYR A 138 -4.70 -1.18 16.19
CA TYR A 138 -4.73 0.24 16.47
C TYR A 138 -4.65 0.58 17.97
N ASN A 139 -5.51 -0.03 18.80
CA ASN A 139 -5.56 0.29 20.22
C ASN A 139 -4.28 -0.11 20.95
N ASN A 140 -3.69 -1.25 20.58
CA ASN A 140 -2.43 -1.71 21.13
C ASN A 140 -1.28 -0.78 20.70
N ALA A 141 -1.21 -0.48 19.41
CA ALA A 141 -0.22 0.45 18.86
C ALA A 141 -0.32 1.86 19.48
N LEU A 142 -1.53 2.37 19.64
CA LEU A 142 -1.77 3.67 20.28
C LEU A 142 -1.24 3.68 21.72
N GLY A 143 -1.53 2.63 22.51
CA GLY A 143 -1.05 2.53 23.88
C GLY A 143 0.48 2.44 24.00
N VAL A 144 1.13 1.73 23.09
CA VAL A 144 2.60 1.68 23.00
C VAL A 144 3.17 3.03 22.60
N LEU A 145 2.58 3.66 21.57
CA LEU A 145 3.05 4.94 21.04
C LEU A 145 2.92 6.08 22.04
N GLN A 146 1.85 6.11 22.85
CA GLN A 146 1.68 7.11 23.91
C GLN A 146 2.78 7.06 24.95
N LYS A 147 3.17 5.85 25.41
CA LYS A 147 4.30 5.70 26.34
C LYS A 147 5.61 6.19 25.73
N THR A 148 5.84 5.81 24.47
CA THR A 148 7.03 6.27 23.73
C THR A 148 7.03 7.78 23.54
N ALA A 149 5.87 8.39 23.31
CA ALA A 149 5.72 9.83 23.17
C ALA A 149 6.08 10.58 24.47
N ASP A 150 5.66 10.08 25.62
CA ASP A 150 5.98 10.64 26.92
C ASP A 150 7.52 10.57 27.17
N GLU A 151 8.17 9.45 26.84
CA GLU A 151 9.62 9.25 26.98
C GLU A 151 10.43 10.17 26.06
N LEU A 152 9.91 10.47 24.86
CA LEU A 152 10.59 11.31 23.87
C LEU A 152 10.27 12.80 24.01
N GLY A 153 9.32 13.17 24.89
CA GLY A 153 8.85 14.54 25.05
C GLY A 153 8.09 15.04 23.81
N ALA A 154 7.35 14.15 23.15
CA ALA A 154 6.54 14.49 21.99
C ALA A 154 5.41 15.45 22.37
N ARG A 155 4.95 16.24 21.40
CA ARG A 155 3.88 17.20 21.60
C ARG A 155 2.52 16.51 21.74
N GLU A 156 2.23 15.56 20.89
CA GLU A 156 0.96 14.79 20.89
C GLU A 156 1.05 13.49 20.08
N VAL A 157 0.13 12.59 20.36
CA VAL A 157 -0.15 11.41 19.53
C VAL A 157 -1.56 11.52 18.97
N VAL A 158 -1.70 11.37 17.65
CA VAL A 158 -3.00 11.41 16.95
C VAL A 158 -3.20 10.11 16.20
N GLY A 159 -4.42 9.60 16.21
CA GLY A 159 -4.77 8.38 15.46
C GLY A 159 -6.06 8.53 14.68
N ASP A 160 -6.19 7.80 13.58
CA ASP A 160 -7.39 7.74 12.77
C ASP A 160 -7.61 6.30 12.26
N THR A 161 -8.78 5.75 12.54
CA THR A 161 -9.21 4.42 12.10
C THR A 161 -10.14 4.47 10.88
N ASN A 162 -10.50 5.67 10.44
CA ASN A 162 -11.42 5.86 9.31
C ASN A 162 -10.67 6.27 8.04
N ILE A 163 -9.68 5.47 7.69
CA ILE A 163 -8.87 5.64 6.48
C ILE A 163 -8.95 4.40 5.58
N ALA A 164 -8.58 4.58 4.34
CA ALA A 164 -8.30 3.51 3.40
C ALA A 164 -7.02 3.85 2.63
N LYS A 165 -6.17 2.84 2.42
CA LYS A 165 -5.01 2.95 1.54
C LYS A 165 -5.45 2.59 0.13
N VAL A 166 -5.17 3.46 -0.84
CA VAL A 166 -5.40 3.24 -2.27
C VAL A 166 -4.09 3.37 -3.01
N SER A 167 -3.76 2.37 -3.81
CA SER A 167 -2.48 2.28 -4.53
C SER A 167 -2.71 2.05 -6.01
N ILE A 168 -2.02 2.81 -6.84
CA ILE A 168 -1.97 2.60 -8.30
C ILE A 168 -0.76 1.72 -8.60
N VAL A 169 -0.97 0.69 -9.40
CA VAL A 169 0.07 -0.26 -9.82
C VAL A 169 0.24 -0.20 -11.33
N GLY A 170 1.47 -0.18 -11.81
CA GLY A 170 1.82 -0.26 -13.21
C GLY A 170 3.26 0.14 -13.47
N VAL A 171 4.01 -0.70 -14.17
CA VAL A 171 5.42 -0.42 -14.52
C VAL A 171 5.58 0.80 -15.41
N GLY A 172 4.59 1.10 -16.26
CA GLY A 172 4.58 2.27 -17.13
C GLY A 172 4.58 3.61 -16.39
N MET A 173 4.23 3.64 -15.10
CA MET A 173 4.27 4.88 -14.31
C MET A 173 5.68 5.44 -14.13
N ARG A 174 6.71 4.60 -14.19
CA ARG A 174 8.12 5.01 -14.04
C ARG A 174 8.58 5.95 -15.16
N SER A 175 8.02 5.79 -16.35
CA SER A 175 8.41 6.53 -17.56
C SER A 175 7.40 7.63 -17.97
N HIS A 176 6.25 7.72 -17.30
CA HIS A 176 5.18 8.64 -17.67
C HIS A 176 4.85 9.64 -16.56
N ALA A 177 5.16 10.90 -16.82
CA ALA A 177 4.78 12.00 -15.94
C ALA A 177 3.25 12.20 -15.88
N GLY A 178 2.75 12.72 -14.75
CA GLY A 178 1.36 13.16 -14.61
C GLY A 178 0.36 12.11 -14.14
N VAL A 179 0.77 10.85 -13.88
CA VAL A 179 -0.13 9.83 -13.32
C VAL A 179 -0.66 10.25 -11.95
N ALA A 180 0.22 10.68 -11.05
CA ALA A 180 -0.17 11.18 -9.73
C ALA A 180 -1.12 12.40 -9.83
N SER A 181 -0.83 13.33 -10.72
CA SER A 181 -1.67 14.52 -10.92
C SER A 181 -3.10 14.12 -11.35
N ARG A 182 -3.24 13.18 -12.28
CA ARG A 182 -4.56 12.69 -12.71
C ARG A 182 -5.31 11.96 -11.60
N MET A 183 -4.60 11.20 -10.77
CA MET A 183 -5.20 10.55 -9.59
C MET A 183 -5.74 11.60 -8.62
N PHE A 184 -4.95 12.60 -8.28
CA PHE A 184 -5.37 13.66 -7.36
C PHE A 184 -6.50 14.51 -7.93
N GLU A 185 -6.48 14.78 -9.24
CA GLU A 185 -7.59 15.46 -9.93
C GLU A 185 -8.89 14.66 -9.83
N ALA A 186 -8.83 13.33 -10.01
CA ALA A 186 -10.01 12.47 -9.89
C ALA A 186 -10.58 12.49 -8.46
N LEU A 187 -9.72 12.40 -7.44
CA LEU A 187 -10.14 12.50 -6.04
C LEU A 187 -10.74 13.87 -5.71
N ALA A 188 -10.15 14.94 -6.23
CA ALA A 188 -10.66 16.30 -6.03
C ALA A 188 -12.04 16.50 -6.66
N LYS A 189 -12.30 15.96 -7.86
CA LYS A 189 -13.61 16.02 -8.53
C LYS A 189 -14.71 15.32 -7.73
N GLU A 190 -14.35 14.28 -6.99
CA GLU A 190 -15.27 13.53 -6.10
C GLU A 190 -15.31 14.11 -4.67
N ALA A 191 -14.67 15.26 -4.42
CA ALA A 191 -14.55 15.91 -3.11
C ALA A 191 -13.94 14.98 -2.02
N ILE A 192 -13.03 14.08 -2.44
CA ILE A 192 -12.31 13.17 -1.53
C ILE A 192 -11.02 13.86 -1.11
N ASN A 193 -10.87 14.05 0.20
CA ASN A 193 -9.65 14.61 0.78
C ASN A 193 -8.60 13.52 1.03
N ILE A 194 -7.33 13.87 0.83
CA ILE A 194 -6.18 13.00 1.05
C ILE A 194 -5.60 13.32 2.44
N GLN A 195 -5.22 12.28 3.15
CA GLN A 195 -4.65 12.42 4.49
C GLN A 195 -3.18 12.01 4.50
#